data_001afa60415e05fe55c5b7d93e9279f2
#
_entry.id   001afa60415e05fe55c5b7d93e9279f2
#
_cell.length_a   1.000
_cell.length_b   1.000
_cell.length_c   1.000
_cell.angle_alpha   90.00
_cell.angle_beta   90.00
_cell.angle_gamma   90.00
#
_symmetry.space_group_name_H-M   'P 1'
#
loop_
_entity.id
_entity.type
_entity.pdbx_description
1 polymer ?
#
loop_
_entity_poly.entity_id
_entity_poly.type
_entity_poly.pdbx_seq_one_letter_code
_entity_poly.pdbx_strand_id
1 'polypeptide(L)'
;MAHNIEPNQVRFTQSARKHRIGRARALYVLEHYQPLQVADGERTDQSFRWIGKDDRGIEIEIIAVATPQYLLVIHVMPYRYRRK
;
A
#
# COMPACT_ATOMS: atom_id res chain seq x y z
N MET A 1 -1.88 -17.00 -3.36
CA MET A 1 -3.28 -16.77 -3.19
C MET A 1 -3.63 -15.30 -3.16
N ALA A 2 -4.64 -14.94 -3.89
CA ALA A 2 -5.02 -13.55 -3.97
C ALA A 2 -5.63 -13.06 -2.66
N HIS A 3 -5.36 -11.85 -2.33
CA HIS A 3 -6.00 -11.21 -1.19
C HIS A 3 -7.34 -10.66 -1.61
N ASN A 4 -8.33 -10.88 -0.79
CA ASN A 4 -9.64 -10.28 -1.02
C ASN A 4 -9.65 -8.92 -0.36
N ILE A 5 -9.08 -7.96 -1.07
CA ILE A 5 -9.06 -6.60 -0.57
C ILE A 5 -10.30 -5.88 -1.07
N GLU A 6 -11.15 -5.51 -0.12
CA GLU A 6 -12.37 -4.79 -0.43
C GLU A 6 -12.05 -3.31 -0.47
N PRO A 7 -12.30 -2.64 -1.61
CA PRO A 7 -11.93 -1.23 -1.71
C PRO A 7 -12.55 -0.35 -0.63
N ASN A 8 -13.76 -0.69 -0.18
CA ASN A 8 -14.41 0.11 0.86
C ASN A 8 -13.81 -0.11 2.24
N GLN A 9 -12.91 -1.07 2.36
CA GLN A 9 -12.22 -1.33 3.62
C GLN A 9 -10.78 -0.83 3.59
N VAL A 10 -10.43 -0.04 2.61
CA VAL A 10 -9.10 0.54 2.49
C VAL A 10 -9.20 2.02 2.75
N ARG A 11 -8.41 2.51 3.69
CA ARG A 11 -8.37 3.92 4.03
C ARG A 11 -6.98 4.48 3.80
N PHE A 12 -6.92 5.75 3.46
CA PHE A 12 -5.65 6.41 3.14
C PHE A 12 -5.45 7.58 4.09
N THR A 13 -4.26 7.63 4.68
CA THR A 13 -3.90 8.79 5.50
C THR A 13 -3.50 9.96 4.59
N GLN A 14 -3.36 11.12 5.20
CA GLN A 14 -2.87 12.28 4.47
C GLN A 14 -1.46 12.05 3.95
N SER A 15 -0.62 11.38 4.73
CA SER A 15 0.74 11.05 4.31
C SER A 15 0.74 10.18 3.06
N ALA A 16 -0.22 9.28 2.95
CA ALA A 16 -0.31 8.40 1.80
C ALA A 16 -0.64 9.15 0.52
N ARG A 17 -1.20 10.35 0.63
CA ARG A 17 -1.59 11.17 -0.54
C ARG A 17 -0.53 12.15 -0.95
N LYS A 18 0.59 12.15 -0.26
CA LYS A 18 1.64 13.14 -0.43
C LYS A 18 2.21 13.19 -1.84
N HIS A 19 2.34 12.03 -2.48
CA HIS A 19 2.91 11.95 -3.81
C HIS A 19 1.87 11.96 -4.92
N ARG A 20 0.62 12.24 -4.56
CA ARG A 20 -0.47 12.41 -5.53
C ARG A 20 -0.73 11.20 -6.40
N ILE A 21 -0.47 10.03 -5.87
CA ILE A 21 -0.85 8.80 -6.54
C ILE A 21 -2.30 8.53 -6.16
N GLY A 22 -3.15 8.45 -7.16
CA GLY A 22 -4.58 8.33 -6.92
C GLY A 22 -4.96 7.00 -6.29
N ARG A 23 -6.13 7.00 -5.65
CA ARG A 23 -6.66 5.82 -4.99
C ARG A 23 -6.75 4.61 -5.92
N ALA A 24 -7.22 4.83 -7.15
CA ALA A 24 -7.41 3.73 -8.08
C ALA A 24 -6.09 3.05 -8.44
N ARG A 25 -5.04 3.83 -8.59
CA ARG A 25 -3.72 3.28 -8.90
C ARG A 25 -3.19 2.45 -7.74
N ALA A 26 -3.35 2.96 -6.53
CA ALA A 26 -2.91 2.23 -5.35
C ALA A 26 -3.71 0.94 -5.17
N LEU A 27 -5.02 1.01 -5.35
CA LEU A 27 -5.86 -0.18 -5.23
C LEU A 27 -5.50 -1.24 -6.25
N TYR A 28 -5.10 -0.83 -7.45
CA TYR A 28 -4.67 -1.77 -8.48
C TYR A 28 -3.49 -2.62 -7.96
N VAL A 29 -2.51 -1.96 -7.35
CA VAL A 29 -1.34 -2.67 -6.82
C VAL A 29 -1.74 -3.57 -5.65
N LEU A 30 -2.58 -3.06 -4.77
CA LEU A 30 -3.03 -3.86 -3.62
C LEU A 30 -3.75 -5.12 -4.06
N GLU A 31 -4.46 -5.07 -5.17
CA GLU A 31 -5.26 -6.19 -5.64
C GLU A 31 -4.47 -7.18 -6.49
N HIS A 32 -3.39 -6.74 -7.10
CA HIS A 32 -2.67 -7.58 -8.08
C HIS A 32 -1.33 -8.09 -7.58
N TYR A 33 -0.84 -7.62 -6.46
CA TYR A 33 0.47 -8.01 -5.95
C TYR A 33 0.37 -8.51 -4.52
N GLN A 34 1.30 -9.41 -4.17
CA GLN A 34 1.37 -9.96 -2.83
C GLN A 34 2.17 -9.04 -1.93
N PRO A 35 1.69 -8.78 -0.72
CA PRO A 35 2.46 -7.97 0.22
C PRO A 35 3.55 -8.77 0.90
N LEU A 36 4.55 -8.05 1.39
CA LEU A 36 5.53 -8.59 2.31
C LEU A 36 5.27 -8.01 3.68
N GLN A 37 5.34 -8.84 4.69
CA GLN A 37 5.19 -8.36 6.05
C GLN A 37 6.43 -7.57 6.45
N VAL A 38 6.23 -6.39 7.00
CA VAL A 38 7.33 -5.52 7.40
C VAL A 38 7.48 -5.60 8.90
N ALA A 39 8.69 -5.91 9.35
CA ALA A 39 8.98 -5.89 10.78
C ALA A 39 9.10 -4.45 11.23
N ASP A 40 8.29 -4.09 12.22
CA ASP A 40 8.32 -2.76 12.80
C ASP A 40 8.28 -2.96 14.30
N GLY A 41 9.43 -2.91 14.91
CA GLY A 41 9.58 -3.30 16.30
C GLY A 41 8.77 -2.49 17.29
N GLU A 42 8.30 -1.34 16.90
CA GLU A 42 7.55 -0.48 17.81
C GLU A 42 6.06 -0.54 17.61
N ARG A 43 5.61 -1.20 16.56
CA ARG A 43 4.17 -1.29 16.30
C ARG A 43 3.62 -2.59 16.79
N THR A 44 2.42 -2.53 17.35
CA THR A 44 1.69 -3.73 17.71
C THR A 44 0.87 -4.25 16.55
N ASP A 45 0.50 -3.39 15.61
CA ASP A 45 -0.25 -3.78 14.44
C ASP A 45 0.67 -4.32 13.36
N GLN A 46 0.14 -5.19 12.52
CA GLN A 46 0.90 -5.74 11.42
C GLN A 46 1.02 -4.74 10.28
N SER A 47 2.22 -4.59 9.78
CA SER A 47 2.50 -3.69 8.65
C SER A 47 2.92 -4.52 7.45
N PHE A 48 2.48 -4.08 6.27
CA PHE A 48 2.75 -4.76 5.03
C PHE A 48 3.23 -3.78 3.99
N ARG A 49 4.05 -4.26 3.07
CA ARG A 49 4.58 -3.46 1.98
C ARG A 49 4.27 -4.15 0.66
N TRP A 50 3.77 -3.38 -0.29
CA TRP A 50 3.58 -3.82 -1.66
C TRP A 50 4.52 -3.03 -2.55
N ILE A 51 5.12 -3.71 -3.51
CA ILE A 51 5.85 -3.05 -4.58
C ILE A 51 5.35 -3.68 -5.86
N GLY A 52 4.77 -2.86 -6.72
CA GLY A 52 4.23 -3.37 -7.96
C GLY A 52 3.89 -2.25 -8.91
N LYS A 53 3.59 -2.63 -10.13
CA LYS A 53 3.24 -1.68 -11.18
C LYS A 53 1.74 -1.40 -11.13
N ASP A 54 1.40 -0.13 -11.22
CA ASP A 54 0.00 0.26 -11.30
C ASP A 54 -0.54 -0.04 -12.72
N ASP A 55 -1.75 0.42 -12.98
CA ASP A 55 -2.39 0.16 -14.27
C ASP A 55 -1.75 0.93 -15.43
N ARG A 56 -0.81 1.81 -15.13
CA ARG A 56 -0.05 2.53 -16.13
C ARG A 56 1.36 1.96 -16.31
N GLY A 57 1.68 0.90 -15.59
CA GLY A 57 3.01 0.31 -15.65
C GLY A 57 4.05 1.02 -14.81
N ILE A 58 3.65 1.91 -13.93
CA ILE A 58 4.55 2.67 -13.07
C ILE A 58 4.67 1.94 -11.75
N GLU A 59 5.90 1.62 -11.36
CA GLU A 59 6.16 0.90 -10.11
C GLU A 59 5.98 1.83 -8.93
N ILE A 60 5.18 1.39 -7.96
CA ILE A 60 4.95 2.18 -6.75
C ILE A 60 5.14 1.29 -5.53
N GLU A 61 5.43 1.94 -4.41
CA GLU A 61 5.56 1.28 -3.13
C GLU A 61 4.41 1.72 -2.24
N ILE A 62 3.77 0.76 -1.59
CA ILE A 62 2.66 1.02 -0.67
C ILE A 62 2.98 0.37 0.66
N ILE A 63 2.79 1.12 1.73
CA ILE A 63 2.88 0.56 3.08
C ILE A 63 1.54 0.78 3.76
N ALA A 64 1.04 -0.28 4.37
CA ALA A 64 -0.24 -0.23 5.04
C ALA A 64 -0.21 -1.01 6.33
N VAL A 65 -1.07 -0.63 7.25
CA VAL A 65 -1.22 -1.27 8.54
C VAL A 65 -2.57 -1.97 8.56
N ALA A 66 -2.58 -3.24 8.94
CA ALA A 66 -3.83 -3.99 9.04
C ALA A 66 -4.46 -3.72 10.40
N THR A 67 -5.69 -3.22 10.39
CA THR A 67 -6.47 -3.06 11.60
C THR A 67 -7.61 -4.08 11.57
N PRO A 68 -8.31 -4.29 12.68
CA PRO A 68 -9.41 -5.24 12.67
C PRO A 68 -10.54 -4.90 11.70
N GLN A 69 -10.71 -3.63 11.36
CA GLN A 69 -11.82 -3.19 10.52
C GLN A 69 -11.43 -2.79 9.11
N TYR A 70 -10.17 -2.43 8.89
CA TYR A 70 -9.78 -1.92 7.58
C TYR A 70 -8.26 -1.99 7.42
N LEU A 71 -7.82 -1.78 6.19
CA LEU A 71 -6.41 -1.65 5.85
C LEU A 71 -6.11 -0.16 5.75
N LEU A 72 -5.19 0.31 6.58
CA LEU A 72 -4.85 1.73 6.62
C LEU A 72 -3.56 1.96 5.83
N VAL A 73 -3.68 2.58 4.68
CA VAL A 73 -2.54 2.89 3.84
C VAL A 73 -1.90 4.17 4.36
N ILE A 74 -0.64 4.05 4.77
CA ILE A 74 0.07 5.18 5.38
C ILE A 74 1.14 5.77 4.47
N HIS A 75 1.45 5.08 3.35
CA HIS A 75 2.53 5.52 2.48
C HIS A 75 2.28 4.99 1.07
N VAL A 76 2.35 5.88 0.09
CA VAL A 76 2.27 5.53 -1.33
C VAL A 76 3.23 6.45 -2.07
N MET A 77 4.20 5.87 -2.77
CA MET A 77 5.10 6.72 -3.56
C MET A 77 5.68 5.94 -4.73
N PRO A 78 6.14 6.65 -5.77
CA PRO A 78 6.85 5.98 -6.87
C PRO A 78 8.07 5.27 -6.34
N TYR A 79 8.25 4.02 -6.73
CA TYR A 79 9.35 3.22 -6.21
C TYR A 79 10.72 3.79 -6.60
N ARG A 80 10.80 4.47 -7.74
CA ARG A 80 12.05 5.06 -8.19
C ARG A 80 12.61 6.09 -7.21
N TYR A 81 11.74 6.67 -6.36
CA TYR A 81 12.20 7.61 -5.33
C TYR A 81 12.97 6.89 -4.23
N ARG A 82 12.73 5.62 -4.08
CA ARG A 82 13.36 4.78 -3.09
C ARG A 82 14.74 4.35 -3.55
N ARG A 83 14.86 4.08 -4.84
CA ARG A 83 16.11 3.61 -5.41
C ARG A 83 17.03 4.79 -5.71
N LYS A 84 18.21 4.69 -5.22
CA LYS A 84 19.20 5.73 -5.42
C LYS A 84 20.37 5.20 -6.17
#